data_cdf784cbd014ad1304580b576951dcd3
#
_entry.id   cdf784cbd014ad1304580b576951dcd3
#
_cell.length_a   1.000
_cell.length_b   1.000
_cell.length_c   1.000
_cell.angle_alpha   90.00
_cell.angle_beta   90.00
_cell.angle_gamma   90.00
#
_symmetry.space_group_name_H-M   'P 1'
#
loop_
_entity.id
_entity.type
_entity.pdbx_description
1 polymer ?
#
loop_
_entity_poly.entity_id
_entity_poly.type
_entity_poly.pdbx_seq_one_letter_code
_entity_poly.pdbx_strand_id
1 'polypeptide(L)'
;MNTGENKASTTPQPHASTDTSSSKNAQIAAGLHATADSRVAAFFDLDKTIIAKSSAYAFNKQFLERGIISPTDMLQMALSHALYMSQGHDEAQMEATREQFSALIAGHSARELRQVAIETLEQNITPYIYAEALELIREHRAQGHQVFIISASARQIVEPIAQALGVYNVVATELEVRDGLFTGETEFFCRGENKAVQMRR
;
A
#
# COMPACT_ATOMS: atom_id res chain seq x y z
N MET A 1 -10.31 8.25 89.11
CA MET A 1 -10.25 9.40 88.22
C MET A 1 -9.50 9.00 86.99
N ASN A 2 -10.14 9.17 85.89
CA ASN A 2 -9.64 9.28 84.55
C ASN A 2 -9.66 8.01 83.69
N THR A 3 -10.59 7.87 82.98
CA THR A 3 -11.06 7.87 81.60
C THR A 3 -9.96 7.46 80.59
N GLY A 4 -10.08 6.29 80.02
CA GLY A 4 -9.35 5.77 78.90
C GLY A 4 -10.18 5.74 77.65
N GLU A 5 -9.80 6.45 76.60
CA GLU A 5 -10.44 6.47 75.29
C GLU A 5 -9.91 5.31 74.40
N ASN A 6 -10.87 4.63 73.86
CA ASN A 6 -10.69 3.55 72.91
C ASN A 6 -10.59 4.14 71.47
N LYS A 7 -9.45 4.02 70.81
CA LYS A 7 -9.26 4.41 69.40
C LYS A 7 -9.38 3.15 68.50
N ALA A 8 -10.50 3.09 67.84
CA ALA A 8 -10.71 2.11 66.77
C ALA A 8 -9.80 2.42 65.56
N SER A 9 -9.02 1.45 65.17
CA SER A 9 -8.18 1.44 63.97
C SER A 9 -9.06 1.09 62.74
N THR A 10 -9.29 2.08 61.87
CA THR A 10 -9.95 1.88 60.59
C THR A 10 -8.89 1.64 59.52
N THR A 11 -8.81 0.42 59.03
CA THR A 11 -8.01 0.03 57.87
C THR A 11 -8.67 0.46 56.56
N PRO A 12 -8.02 1.18 55.67
CA PRO A 12 -8.64 1.46 54.36
C PRO A 12 -8.56 0.24 53.45
N GLN A 13 -9.72 -0.10 52.86
CA GLN A 13 -9.79 -1.06 51.77
C GLN A 13 -9.16 -0.48 50.47
N PRO A 14 -8.48 -1.29 49.67
CA PRO A 14 -7.99 -0.82 48.34
C PRO A 14 -9.15 -0.77 47.34
N HIS A 15 -9.37 0.39 46.77
CA HIS A 15 -10.25 0.56 45.63
C HIS A 15 -9.67 -0.19 44.41
N ALA A 16 -10.41 -1.18 43.94
CA ALA A 16 -10.16 -1.87 42.67
C ALA A 16 -10.41 -0.87 41.51
N SER A 17 -9.34 -0.35 40.96
CA SER A 17 -9.39 0.36 39.68
C SER A 17 -9.54 -0.69 38.59
N THR A 18 -10.75 -0.84 38.07
CA THR A 18 -11.03 -1.69 36.90
C THR A 18 -10.33 -1.10 35.68
N ASP A 19 -9.34 -1.82 35.20
CA ASP A 19 -8.51 -1.50 34.05
C ASP A 19 -9.32 -1.67 32.76
N THR A 20 -10.05 -0.62 32.38
CA THR A 20 -10.91 -0.56 31.19
C THR A 20 -10.08 -0.39 29.89
N SER A 21 -8.78 -0.12 30.02
CA SER A 21 -7.88 0.07 28.87
C SER A 21 -7.44 -1.23 28.23
N SER A 22 -7.29 -2.29 29.03
CA SER A 22 -6.85 -3.61 28.53
C SER A 22 -7.93 -4.31 27.70
N SER A 23 -9.20 -4.10 28.02
CA SER A 23 -10.34 -4.66 27.29
C SER A 23 -10.56 -4.00 25.91
N LYS A 24 -10.31 -2.69 25.80
CA LYS A 24 -10.42 -1.98 24.51
C LYS A 24 -9.31 -2.35 23.54
N ASN A 25 -8.08 -2.53 24.03
CA ASN A 25 -6.96 -2.96 23.21
C ASN A 25 -7.10 -4.42 22.74
N ALA A 26 -7.68 -5.29 23.55
CA ALA A 26 -8.00 -6.68 23.14
C ALA A 26 -9.10 -6.73 22.08
N GLN A 27 -10.11 -5.85 22.14
CA GLN A 27 -11.17 -5.75 21.13
C GLN A 27 -10.67 -5.16 19.80
N ILE A 28 -9.71 -4.20 19.83
CA ILE A 28 -9.08 -3.68 18.62
C ILE A 28 -8.19 -4.73 17.97
N ALA A 29 -7.46 -5.53 18.77
CA ALA A 29 -6.64 -6.63 18.24
C ALA A 29 -7.50 -7.79 17.69
N ALA A 30 -8.65 -8.09 18.29
CA ALA A 30 -9.58 -9.11 17.79
C ALA A 30 -10.29 -8.71 16.49
N GLY A 31 -10.43 -7.39 16.20
CA GLY A 31 -10.99 -6.90 14.95
C GLY A 31 -10.02 -6.94 13.75
N LEU A 32 -8.74 -7.25 13.98
CA LEU A 32 -7.71 -7.31 12.92
C LEU A 32 -7.54 -8.69 12.28
N HIS A 33 -8.15 -9.72 12.82
CA HIS A 33 -8.23 -11.03 12.18
C HIS A 33 -9.61 -11.16 11.52
N ALA A 34 -9.74 -10.63 10.30
CA ALA A 34 -10.77 -11.12 9.39
C ALA A 34 -10.56 -12.63 9.31
N THR A 35 -11.49 -13.40 9.82
CA THR A 35 -11.45 -14.86 9.78
C THR A 35 -11.27 -15.28 8.32
N ALA A 36 -10.31 -16.17 8.07
CA ALA A 36 -9.92 -16.65 6.74
C ALA A 36 -11.04 -17.42 5.98
N ASP A 37 -12.29 -17.26 6.38
CA ASP A 37 -13.47 -17.96 5.87
C ASP A 37 -14.41 -17.05 5.05
N SER A 38 -14.00 -15.83 4.73
CA SER A 38 -14.81 -14.99 3.84
C SER A 38 -14.71 -15.52 2.41
N ARG A 39 -15.83 -16.00 1.88
CA ARG A 39 -15.99 -16.44 0.48
C ARG A 39 -16.11 -15.26 -0.50
N VAL A 40 -16.08 -14.03 0.00
CA VAL A 40 -16.24 -12.81 -0.82
C VAL A 40 -14.93 -12.04 -0.83
N ALA A 41 -14.43 -11.75 -2.02
CA ALA A 41 -13.28 -10.89 -2.24
C ALA A 41 -13.69 -9.63 -3.02
N ALA A 42 -13.20 -8.48 -2.56
CA ALA A 42 -13.35 -7.20 -3.24
C ALA A 42 -12.00 -6.77 -3.83
N PHE A 43 -11.97 -6.53 -5.13
CA PHE A 43 -10.77 -6.13 -5.86
C PHE A 43 -10.87 -4.67 -6.27
N PHE A 44 -9.85 -3.90 -5.92
CA PHE A 44 -9.74 -2.49 -6.27
C PHE A 44 -8.52 -2.27 -7.16
N ASP A 45 -8.70 -1.62 -8.29
CA ASP A 45 -7.58 -1.07 -9.04
C ASP A 45 -7.01 0.14 -8.31
N LEU A 46 -5.71 0.42 -8.48
CA LEU A 46 -5.07 1.52 -7.78
C LEU A 46 -5.14 2.84 -8.56
N ASP A 47 -4.54 2.84 -9.76
CA ASP A 47 -4.33 4.04 -10.54
C ASP A 47 -5.63 4.54 -11.19
N LYS A 48 -6.00 5.80 -10.93
CA LYS A 48 -7.26 6.43 -11.39
C LYS A 48 -8.54 5.74 -10.86
N THR A 49 -8.39 4.90 -9.83
CA THR A 49 -9.52 4.22 -9.16
C THR A 49 -9.49 4.50 -7.65
N ILE A 50 -8.43 4.13 -6.93
CA ILE A 50 -8.23 4.53 -5.53
C ILE A 50 -7.56 5.90 -5.47
N ILE A 51 -6.60 6.17 -6.34
CA ILE A 51 -5.88 7.44 -6.43
C ILE A 51 -6.13 8.14 -7.77
N ALA A 52 -6.25 9.47 -7.75
CA ALA A 52 -6.58 10.29 -8.92
C ALA A 52 -5.46 10.36 -9.98
N LYS A 53 -4.29 9.82 -9.69
CA LYS A 53 -3.10 9.86 -10.57
C LYS A 53 -2.50 8.46 -10.78
N SER A 54 -1.49 8.38 -11.64
CA SER A 54 -0.69 7.16 -11.77
C SER A 54 0.36 7.08 -10.66
N SER A 55 0.39 5.96 -9.95
CA SER A 55 1.37 5.67 -8.91
C SER A 55 2.80 5.59 -9.47
N ALA A 56 2.96 5.07 -10.69
CA ALA A 56 4.27 5.01 -11.34
C ALA A 56 4.93 6.38 -11.53
N TYR A 57 4.11 7.42 -11.80
CA TYR A 57 4.62 8.80 -12.00
C TYR A 57 4.61 9.64 -10.73
N ALA A 58 3.93 9.21 -9.69
CA ALA A 58 3.78 9.99 -8.45
C ALA A 58 5.12 10.25 -7.75
N PHE A 59 6.11 9.39 -7.97
CA PHE A 59 7.41 9.42 -7.30
C PHE A 59 8.57 9.90 -8.20
N ASN A 60 8.29 10.32 -9.45
CA ASN A 60 9.34 10.69 -10.42
C ASN A 60 10.31 11.75 -9.88
N LYS A 61 9.81 12.78 -9.19
CA LYS A 61 10.65 13.82 -8.60
C LYS A 61 11.64 13.24 -7.59
N GLN A 62 11.16 12.38 -6.70
CA GLN A 62 11.98 11.76 -5.66
C GLN A 62 12.97 10.76 -6.24
N PHE A 63 12.59 10.03 -7.28
CA PHE A 63 13.50 9.14 -8.00
C PHE A 63 14.62 9.91 -8.70
N LEU A 64 14.30 11.08 -9.27
CA LEU A 64 15.29 11.98 -9.84
C LEU A 64 16.24 12.53 -8.76
N GLU A 65 15.73 13.04 -7.65
CA GLU A 65 16.51 13.58 -6.53
C GLU A 65 17.45 12.55 -5.89
N ARG A 66 17.06 11.27 -5.93
CA ARG A 66 17.86 10.13 -5.42
C ARG A 66 18.76 9.49 -6.49
N GLY A 67 18.73 9.97 -7.74
CA GLY A 67 19.51 9.42 -8.84
C GLY A 67 19.07 8.03 -9.30
N ILE A 68 17.85 7.60 -8.96
CA ILE A 68 17.24 6.34 -9.44
C ILE A 68 16.88 6.48 -10.93
N ILE A 69 16.46 7.67 -11.35
CA ILE A 69 16.25 8.03 -12.75
C ILE A 69 17.05 9.29 -13.07
N SER A 70 17.53 9.39 -14.30
CA SER A 70 18.24 10.59 -14.78
C SER A 70 17.25 11.61 -15.39
N PRO A 71 17.66 12.90 -15.57
CA PRO A 71 16.85 13.87 -16.31
C PRO A 71 16.54 13.42 -17.75
N THR A 72 17.45 12.68 -18.38
CA THR A 72 17.28 12.13 -19.73
C THR A 72 16.20 11.06 -19.75
N ASP A 73 16.19 10.18 -18.73
CA ASP A 73 15.18 9.13 -18.57
C ASP A 73 13.80 9.74 -18.36
N MET A 74 13.72 10.79 -17.52
CA MET A 74 12.47 11.51 -17.29
C MET A 74 11.93 12.13 -18.58
N LEU A 75 12.81 12.70 -19.42
CA LEU A 75 12.40 13.25 -20.71
C LEU A 75 11.91 12.15 -21.66
N GLN A 76 12.60 11.01 -21.74
CA GLN A 76 12.16 9.86 -22.53
C GLN A 76 10.80 9.33 -22.08
N MET A 77 10.58 9.17 -20.78
CA MET A 77 9.30 8.77 -20.23
C MET A 77 8.18 9.76 -20.57
N ALA A 78 8.45 11.07 -20.51
CA ALA A 78 7.49 12.11 -20.87
C ALA A 78 7.12 12.07 -22.36
N LEU A 79 8.10 11.88 -23.24
CA LEU A 79 7.89 11.74 -24.68
C LEU A 79 7.09 10.46 -25.01
N SER A 80 7.45 9.33 -24.42
CA SER A 80 6.73 8.05 -24.58
C SER A 80 5.28 8.19 -24.13
N HIS A 81 5.05 8.86 -22.98
CA HIS A 81 3.70 9.13 -22.50
C HIS A 81 2.89 10.04 -23.42
N ALA A 82 3.50 11.09 -23.96
CA ALA A 82 2.85 12.00 -24.92
C ALA A 82 2.47 11.28 -26.22
N LEU A 83 3.35 10.43 -26.74
CA LEU A 83 3.06 9.59 -27.91
C LEU A 83 1.92 8.61 -27.65
N TYR A 84 1.95 7.94 -26.48
CA TYR A 84 0.87 7.05 -26.04
C TYR A 84 -0.50 7.76 -25.99
N MET A 85 -0.54 9.00 -25.49
CA MET A 85 -1.79 9.78 -25.43
C MET A 85 -2.27 10.22 -26.81
N SER A 86 -1.39 10.33 -27.81
CA SER A 86 -1.74 10.81 -29.16
C SER A 86 -2.14 9.71 -30.14
N GLN A 87 -1.64 8.49 -29.97
CA GLN A 87 -1.78 7.40 -30.95
C GLN A 87 -2.76 6.29 -30.54
N GLY A 88 -3.30 6.35 -29.32
CA GLY A 88 -4.23 5.35 -28.80
C GLY A 88 -3.55 4.17 -28.10
N HIS A 89 -4.37 3.24 -27.59
CA HIS A 89 -3.95 2.18 -26.70
C HIS A 89 -3.48 0.94 -27.49
N ASP A 90 -2.25 0.96 -27.99
CA ASP A 90 -1.63 -0.21 -28.61
C ASP A 90 -0.90 -1.05 -27.54
N GLU A 91 -1.17 -2.34 -27.53
CA GLU A 91 -0.59 -3.31 -26.59
C GLU A 91 0.94 -3.39 -26.71
N ALA A 92 1.47 -3.28 -27.94
CA ALA A 92 2.90 -3.27 -28.21
C ALA A 92 3.63 -2.03 -27.61
N GLN A 93 3.00 -0.86 -27.65
CA GLN A 93 3.57 0.36 -27.06
C GLN A 93 3.62 0.30 -25.53
N MET A 94 2.68 -0.39 -24.94
CA MET A 94 2.65 -0.55 -23.48
C MET A 94 3.68 -1.55 -23.00
N GLU A 95 3.92 -2.60 -23.76
CA GLU A 95 5.02 -3.53 -23.50
C GLU A 95 6.37 -2.81 -23.59
N ALA A 96 6.58 -2.01 -24.61
CA ALA A 96 7.79 -1.19 -24.76
C ALA A 96 7.98 -0.19 -23.59
N THR A 97 6.89 0.42 -23.11
CA THR A 97 6.94 1.32 -21.93
C THR A 97 7.32 0.57 -20.66
N ARG A 98 6.82 -0.65 -20.48
CA ARG A 98 7.18 -1.53 -19.36
C ARG A 98 8.66 -1.90 -19.41
N GLU A 99 9.14 -2.37 -20.57
CA GLU A 99 10.54 -2.74 -20.77
C GLU A 99 11.48 -1.55 -20.50
N GLN A 100 11.13 -0.38 -21.00
CA GLN A 100 11.87 0.85 -20.72
C GLN A 100 11.95 1.14 -19.22
N PHE A 101 10.83 1.07 -18.50
CA PHE A 101 10.82 1.32 -17.06
C PHE A 101 11.66 0.29 -16.31
N SER A 102 11.52 -1.00 -16.65
CA SER A 102 12.30 -2.06 -16.02
C SER A 102 13.80 -1.87 -16.26
N ALA A 103 14.19 -1.52 -17.48
CA ALA A 103 15.58 -1.24 -17.83
C ALA A 103 16.15 -0.02 -17.08
N LEU A 104 15.35 1.05 -16.88
CA LEU A 104 15.77 2.25 -16.17
C LEU A 104 16.13 1.99 -14.70
N ILE A 105 15.42 1.08 -14.04
CA ILE A 105 15.67 0.76 -12.63
C ILE A 105 16.66 -0.39 -12.43
N ALA A 106 17.18 -0.97 -13.51
CA ALA A 106 18.20 -2.02 -13.43
C ALA A 106 19.42 -1.56 -12.63
N GLY A 107 19.90 -2.40 -11.71
CA GLY A 107 21.01 -2.10 -10.81
C GLY A 107 20.64 -1.24 -9.58
N HIS A 108 19.43 -0.71 -9.48
CA HIS A 108 18.97 0.00 -8.31
C HIS A 108 18.40 -0.94 -7.24
N SER A 109 18.47 -0.52 -5.98
CA SER A 109 18.00 -1.31 -4.85
C SER A 109 16.47 -1.35 -4.77
N ALA A 110 15.89 -2.56 -4.74
CA ALA A 110 14.46 -2.75 -4.53
C ALA A 110 13.99 -2.20 -3.17
N ARG A 111 14.85 -2.29 -2.15
CA ARG A 111 14.59 -1.72 -0.83
C ARG A 111 14.58 -0.20 -0.85
N GLU A 112 15.50 0.42 -1.60
CA GLU A 112 15.55 1.87 -1.72
C GLU A 112 14.32 2.42 -2.44
N LEU A 113 13.89 1.81 -3.54
CA LEU A 113 12.66 2.18 -4.26
C LEU A 113 11.46 2.13 -3.31
N ARG A 114 11.33 1.05 -2.54
CA ARG A 114 10.26 0.89 -1.55
C ARG A 114 10.35 1.95 -0.43
N GLN A 115 11.55 2.26 0.04
CA GLN A 115 11.77 3.24 1.08
C GLN A 115 11.35 4.65 0.63
N VAL A 116 11.70 5.05 -0.60
CA VAL A 116 11.24 6.32 -1.20
C VAL A 116 9.73 6.39 -1.23
N ALA A 117 9.06 5.30 -1.63
CA ALA A 117 7.60 5.25 -1.66
C ALA A 117 6.99 5.45 -0.26
N ILE A 118 7.57 4.83 0.78
CA ILE A 118 7.12 4.99 2.18
C ILE A 118 7.31 6.42 2.67
N GLU A 119 8.52 6.98 2.52
CA GLU A 119 8.89 8.30 3.05
C GLU A 119 8.10 9.46 2.44
N THR A 120 7.67 9.29 1.20
CA THR A 120 7.02 10.36 0.45
C THR A 120 5.52 10.12 0.18
N LEU A 121 4.97 9.07 0.77
CA LEU A 121 3.58 8.65 0.57
C LEU A 121 2.59 9.76 0.91
N GLU A 122 2.76 10.43 2.05
CA GLU A 122 1.86 11.50 2.50
C GLU A 122 1.83 12.69 1.54
N GLN A 123 2.96 13.03 0.93
CA GLN A 123 3.07 14.15 0.00
C GLN A 123 2.60 13.78 -1.41
N ASN A 124 2.89 12.56 -1.85
CA ASN A 124 2.73 12.17 -3.24
C ASN A 124 1.45 11.40 -3.53
N ILE A 125 0.87 10.71 -2.54
CA ILE A 125 -0.28 9.82 -2.73
C ILE A 125 -1.47 10.29 -1.92
N THR A 126 -1.32 10.54 -0.62
CA THR A 126 -2.43 10.85 0.30
C THR A 126 -3.35 11.97 -0.20
N PRO A 127 -2.86 13.09 -0.78
CA PRO A 127 -3.73 14.16 -1.28
C PRO A 127 -4.58 13.78 -2.49
N TYR A 128 -4.30 12.64 -3.12
CA TYR A 128 -4.95 12.18 -4.34
C TYR A 128 -5.83 10.95 -4.13
N ILE A 129 -6.00 10.49 -2.89
CA ILE A 129 -6.87 9.37 -2.57
C ILE A 129 -8.32 9.84 -2.65
N TYR A 130 -9.15 9.11 -3.38
CA TYR A 130 -10.59 9.36 -3.41
C TYR A 130 -11.25 8.93 -2.08
N ALA A 131 -12.04 9.82 -1.49
CA ALA A 131 -12.73 9.55 -0.22
C ALA A 131 -13.71 8.36 -0.36
N GLU A 132 -14.38 8.27 -1.49
CA GLU A 132 -15.32 7.21 -1.84
C GLU A 132 -14.63 5.83 -1.90
N ALA A 133 -13.40 5.77 -2.42
CA ALA A 133 -12.64 4.53 -2.46
C ALA A 133 -12.27 4.07 -1.04
N LEU A 134 -11.88 5.00 -0.15
CA LEU A 134 -11.62 4.68 1.25
C LEU A 134 -12.87 4.17 1.97
N GLU A 135 -14.02 4.76 1.69
CA GLU A 135 -15.29 4.35 2.28
C GLU A 135 -15.65 2.93 1.85
N LEU A 136 -15.61 2.64 0.55
CA LEU A 136 -15.86 1.29 0.02
C LEU A 136 -14.90 0.23 0.59
N ILE A 137 -13.61 0.55 0.71
CA ILE A 137 -12.64 -0.36 1.34
C ILE A 137 -13.03 -0.66 2.79
N ARG A 138 -13.44 0.37 3.55
CA ARG A 138 -13.89 0.21 4.95
C ARG A 138 -15.17 -0.63 5.05
N GLU A 139 -16.15 -0.38 4.16
CA GLU A 139 -17.39 -1.13 4.11
C GLU A 139 -17.16 -2.62 3.84
N HIS A 140 -16.35 -2.95 2.82
CA HIS A 140 -16.01 -4.34 2.52
C HIS A 140 -15.31 -5.03 3.69
N ARG A 141 -14.38 -4.35 4.34
CA ARG A 141 -13.70 -4.88 5.53
C ARG A 141 -14.64 -5.07 6.70
N ALA A 142 -15.57 -4.14 6.94
CA ALA A 142 -16.57 -4.24 8.01
C ALA A 142 -17.53 -5.43 7.81
N GLN A 143 -17.77 -5.82 6.54
CA GLN A 143 -18.55 -7.00 6.18
C GLN A 143 -17.73 -8.31 6.23
N GLY A 144 -16.45 -8.26 6.61
CA GLY A 144 -15.56 -9.42 6.65
C GLY A 144 -15.08 -9.90 5.28
N HIS A 145 -15.27 -9.12 4.23
CA HIS A 145 -14.75 -9.44 2.89
C HIS A 145 -13.23 -9.31 2.85
N GLN A 146 -12.58 -10.17 2.07
CA GLN A 146 -11.17 -9.99 1.73
C GLN A 146 -11.03 -8.84 0.73
N VAL A 147 -10.20 -7.86 1.06
CA VAL A 147 -9.94 -6.73 0.17
C VAL A 147 -8.57 -6.88 -0.47
N PHE A 148 -8.52 -6.74 -1.78
CA PHE A 148 -7.32 -6.80 -2.60
C PHE A 148 -7.11 -5.50 -3.35
N ILE A 149 -5.86 -5.02 -3.41
CA ILE A 149 -5.45 -4.01 -4.38
C ILE A 149 -4.73 -4.72 -5.52
N ILE A 150 -5.16 -4.45 -6.76
CA ILE A 150 -4.61 -5.06 -7.96
C ILE A 150 -4.15 -3.96 -8.93
N SER A 151 -2.84 -3.91 -9.25
CA SER A 151 -2.25 -2.82 -10.04
C SER A 151 -1.18 -3.30 -11.00
N ALA A 152 -1.08 -2.63 -12.16
CA ALA A 152 0.01 -2.83 -13.11
C ALA A 152 1.33 -2.19 -12.66
N SER A 153 1.32 -1.33 -11.64
CA SER A 153 2.52 -0.71 -11.07
C SER A 153 3.36 -1.71 -10.27
N ALA A 154 4.64 -1.42 -10.08
CA ALA A 154 5.57 -2.29 -9.37
C ALA A 154 5.17 -2.48 -7.90
N ARG A 155 5.30 -3.72 -7.38
CA ARG A 155 4.96 -4.09 -5.99
C ARG A 155 5.61 -3.17 -4.97
N GLN A 156 6.86 -2.77 -5.18
CA GLN A 156 7.61 -1.89 -4.27
C GLN A 156 6.95 -0.53 -4.06
N ILE A 157 6.13 -0.09 -5.02
CA ILE A 157 5.33 1.15 -4.95
C ILE A 157 3.92 0.86 -4.41
N VAL A 158 3.26 -0.20 -4.92
CA VAL A 158 1.87 -0.50 -4.61
C VAL A 158 1.69 -0.94 -3.17
N GLU A 159 2.59 -1.77 -2.66
CA GLU A 159 2.47 -2.36 -1.33
C GLU A 159 2.51 -1.33 -0.19
N PRO A 160 3.40 -0.33 -0.17
CA PRO A 160 3.34 0.75 0.83
C PRO A 160 2.03 1.54 0.79
N ILE A 161 1.50 1.82 -0.40
CA ILE A 161 0.23 2.52 -0.57
C ILE A 161 -0.92 1.67 0.00
N ALA A 162 -0.96 0.39 -0.35
CA ALA A 162 -1.97 -0.55 0.13
C ALA A 162 -1.94 -0.67 1.67
N GLN A 163 -0.75 -0.80 2.26
CA GLN A 163 -0.56 -0.87 3.71
C GLN A 163 -1.08 0.39 4.42
N ALA A 164 -0.85 1.57 3.86
CA ALA A 164 -1.37 2.83 4.39
C ALA A 164 -2.91 2.89 4.35
N LEU A 165 -3.54 2.22 3.38
CA LEU A 165 -5.00 2.05 3.28
C LEU A 165 -5.53 0.92 4.18
N GLY A 166 -4.65 0.21 4.89
CA GLY A 166 -4.99 -0.95 5.72
C GLY A 166 -5.31 -2.19 4.90
N VAL A 167 -4.88 -2.27 3.63
CA VAL A 167 -5.04 -3.43 2.76
C VAL A 167 -3.70 -4.16 2.65
N TYR A 168 -3.69 -5.46 2.92
CA TYR A 168 -2.47 -6.28 2.94
C TYR A 168 -2.40 -7.28 1.79
N ASN A 169 -3.53 -7.54 1.12
CA ASN A 169 -3.55 -8.38 -0.07
C ASN A 169 -3.28 -7.52 -1.30
N VAL A 170 -2.13 -7.75 -1.93
CA VAL A 170 -1.68 -6.98 -3.09
C VAL A 170 -1.33 -7.92 -4.23
N VAL A 171 -1.88 -7.63 -5.40
CA VAL A 171 -1.48 -8.22 -6.68
C VAL A 171 -0.91 -7.09 -7.54
N ALA A 172 0.37 -7.12 -7.80
CA ALA A 172 1.08 -6.05 -8.50
C ALA A 172 2.09 -6.65 -9.48
N THR A 173 2.68 -5.81 -10.33
CA THR A 173 3.78 -6.23 -11.20
C THR A 173 4.99 -6.60 -10.35
N GLU A 174 5.53 -7.80 -10.59
CA GLU A 174 6.75 -8.29 -9.95
C GLU A 174 7.94 -8.06 -10.89
N LEU A 175 8.87 -7.27 -10.41
CA LEU A 175 10.14 -7.03 -11.09
C LEU A 175 11.18 -7.98 -10.51
N GLU A 176 12.02 -8.57 -11.38
CA GLU A 176 13.04 -9.50 -10.93
C GLU A 176 14.09 -8.79 -10.07
N VAL A 177 14.40 -9.39 -8.91
CA VAL A 177 15.39 -8.87 -7.96
C VAL A 177 16.42 -9.98 -7.65
N ARG A 178 17.70 -9.68 -7.89
CA ARG A 178 18.82 -10.54 -7.48
C ARG A 178 19.75 -9.77 -6.56
N ASP A 179 20.14 -10.37 -5.45
CA ASP A 179 21.02 -9.75 -4.45
C ASP A 179 20.54 -8.37 -3.96
N GLY A 180 19.21 -8.17 -3.96
CA GLY A 180 18.57 -6.91 -3.54
C GLY A 180 18.52 -5.81 -4.61
N LEU A 181 19.02 -6.06 -5.82
CA LEU A 181 19.03 -5.13 -6.95
C LEU A 181 18.07 -5.62 -8.05
N PHE A 182 17.41 -4.69 -8.72
CA PHE A 182 16.62 -5.00 -9.92
C PHE A 182 17.53 -5.44 -11.05
N THR A 183 17.13 -6.49 -11.75
CA THR A 183 17.87 -6.99 -12.94
C THR A 183 17.51 -6.24 -14.22
N GLY A 184 16.36 -5.56 -14.24
CA GLY A 184 15.75 -4.97 -15.42
C GLY A 184 14.73 -5.88 -16.09
N GLU A 185 14.53 -7.09 -15.57
CA GLU A 185 13.53 -8.04 -16.05
C GLU A 185 12.25 -8.00 -15.23
N THR A 186 11.16 -8.49 -15.81
CA THR A 186 9.86 -8.59 -15.15
C THR A 186 9.46 -10.05 -15.00
N GLU A 187 9.28 -10.52 -13.76
CA GLU A 187 8.82 -11.89 -13.47
C GLU A 187 7.33 -12.07 -13.75
N PHE A 188 6.53 -11.07 -13.41
CA PHE A 188 5.07 -11.08 -13.59
C PHE A 188 4.55 -9.69 -13.91
N PHE A 189 3.81 -9.55 -15.01
CA PHE A 189 3.15 -8.30 -15.38
C PHE A 189 1.65 -8.36 -15.06
N CYS A 190 1.24 -7.55 -14.06
CA CYS A 190 -0.14 -7.52 -13.55
C CYS A 190 -1.07 -6.69 -14.44
N ARG A 191 -1.37 -7.20 -15.66
CA ARG A 191 -2.23 -6.51 -16.62
C ARG A 191 -3.02 -7.48 -17.50
N GLY A 192 -4.12 -6.97 -18.10
CA GLY A 192 -4.94 -7.71 -19.04
C GLY A 192 -5.41 -9.06 -18.49
N GLU A 193 -5.20 -10.11 -19.25
CA GLU A 193 -5.57 -11.47 -18.83
C GLU A 193 -4.83 -11.96 -17.60
N ASN A 194 -3.55 -11.57 -17.42
CA ASN A 194 -2.77 -11.92 -16.22
C ASN A 194 -3.44 -11.40 -14.95
N LYS A 195 -4.02 -10.19 -15.00
CA LYS A 195 -4.79 -9.61 -13.91
C LYS A 195 -6.01 -10.48 -13.57
N ALA A 196 -6.76 -10.88 -14.59
CA ALA A 196 -7.95 -11.72 -14.42
C ALA A 196 -7.62 -13.15 -13.91
N VAL A 197 -6.50 -13.71 -14.34
CA VAL A 197 -6.03 -15.03 -13.86
C VAL A 197 -5.70 -14.98 -12.36
N GLN A 198 -5.02 -13.95 -11.90
CA GLN A 198 -4.68 -13.79 -10.48
C GLN A 198 -5.92 -13.56 -9.59
N MET A 199 -6.93 -12.87 -10.10
CA MET A 199 -8.19 -12.67 -9.37
C MET A 199 -9.00 -13.96 -9.17
N ARG A 200 -8.73 -15.01 -9.96
CA ARG A 200 -9.42 -16.32 -9.89
C ARG A 200 -8.70 -17.36 -9.03
N ARG A 201 -7.49 -17.08 -8.59
CA ARG A 201 -6.66 -17.92 -7.71
C ARG A 201 -6.91 -17.62 -6.25
#